data_a3b5bd980559fac95f8759f1ad92c100
#
_entry.id   a3b5bd980559fac95f8759f1ad92c100
#
_cell.length_a   1.000
_cell.length_b   1.000
_cell.length_c   1.000
_cell.angle_alpha   90.00
_cell.angle_beta   90.00
_cell.angle_gamma   90.00
#
_symmetry.space_group_name_H-M   'P 1'
#
loop_
_entity.id
_entity.type
_entity.pdbx_description
1 polymer ?
#
loop_
_entity_poly.entity_id
_entity_poly.type
_entity_poly.pdbx_seq_one_letter_code
_entity_poly.pdbx_strand_id
1 'polypeptide(L)'
;ITSGPAIEKPGDLVAMLTNLNEGDILFVDEIHRLNRAYEEILYPAMEDYAIDIILGKGPSANSLHLELPKFTLIGATTRSGQLTAPLRDRFGVTLRLELYTVDELRRIVERSADILGIDIERDGAVEIASRSRGTPRIANRMLRRVRDFAQVRADGVITKDVADMALSRLEVDKSGLDALDRRMLRSIIEFYNGGPVGLETLAATINEDSVTLEDVYEPYLLQQGFLTRTPRGRCVTRKTYEHLGIQQLGQQEIDI
;
A
#
# COMPACT_ATOMS: atom_id res chain seq x y z
N ILE A 1 -17.81 -9.14 -1.73
CA ILE A 1 -16.46 -8.55 -1.83
C ILE A 1 -15.87 -8.95 -3.17
N THR A 2 -15.38 -7.99 -3.91
CA THR A 2 -14.67 -8.17 -5.18
C THR A 2 -13.47 -7.21 -5.26
N SER A 3 -12.71 -7.28 -6.35
CA SER A 3 -11.65 -6.31 -6.63
C SER A 3 -11.75 -5.81 -8.06
N GLY A 4 -11.27 -4.59 -8.34
CA GLY A 4 -11.25 -4.03 -9.68
C GLY A 4 -10.66 -5.00 -10.71
N PRO A 5 -9.47 -5.59 -10.47
CA PRO A 5 -8.88 -6.57 -11.38
C PRO A 5 -9.66 -7.87 -11.58
N ALA A 6 -10.54 -8.25 -10.64
CA ALA A 6 -11.34 -9.48 -10.74
C ALA A 6 -12.60 -9.32 -11.62
N ILE A 7 -12.93 -8.10 -12.01
CA ILE A 7 -14.05 -7.80 -12.90
C ILE A 7 -13.50 -7.73 -14.33
N GLU A 8 -13.62 -8.84 -15.06
CA GLU A 8 -13.01 -8.97 -16.39
C GLU A 8 -13.93 -8.47 -17.51
N LYS A 9 -15.25 -8.55 -17.31
CA LYS A 9 -16.27 -8.17 -18.30
C LYS A 9 -17.35 -7.30 -17.68
N PRO A 10 -17.96 -6.35 -18.43
CA PRO A 10 -19.06 -5.55 -17.92
C PRO A 10 -20.22 -6.38 -17.37
N GLY A 11 -20.49 -7.55 -17.96
CA GLY A 11 -21.50 -8.49 -17.49
C GLY A 11 -21.25 -9.05 -16.10
N ASP A 12 -19.99 -9.15 -15.66
CA ASP A 12 -19.66 -9.64 -14.32
C ASP A 12 -20.13 -8.64 -13.25
N LEU A 13 -19.91 -7.34 -13.49
CA LEU A 13 -20.39 -6.29 -12.61
C LEU A 13 -21.92 -6.23 -12.57
N VAL A 14 -22.57 -6.34 -13.74
CA VAL A 14 -24.02 -6.42 -13.84
C VAL A 14 -24.56 -7.60 -13.04
N ALA A 15 -23.97 -8.79 -13.18
CA ALA A 15 -24.38 -9.97 -12.44
C ALA A 15 -24.19 -9.79 -10.91
N MET A 16 -23.10 -9.13 -10.48
CA MET A 16 -22.91 -8.83 -9.05
C MET A 16 -23.99 -7.88 -8.52
N LEU A 17 -24.29 -6.80 -9.26
CA LEU A 17 -25.29 -5.81 -8.85
C LEU A 17 -26.70 -6.40 -8.79
N THR A 18 -27.07 -7.22 -9.76
CA THR A 18 -28.42 -7.84 -9.81
C THR A 18 -28.62 -8.96 -8.80
N ASN A 19 -27.56 -9.52 -8.25
CA ASN A 19 -27.62 -10.52 -7.17
C ASN A 19 -27.61 -9.93 -5.76
N LEU A 20 -27.56 -8.60 -5.62
CA LEU A 20 -27.65 -7.94 -4.31
C LEU A 20 -29.08 -7.99 -3.77
N ASN A 21 -29.20 -7.98 -2.46
CA ASN A 21 -30.45 -7.79 -1.74
C ASN A 21 -30.50 -6.39 -1.11
N GLU A 22 -31.68 -5.98 -0.65
CA GLU A 22 -31.82 -4.68 0.02
C GLU A 22 -30.96 -4.64 1.31
N GLY A 23 -30.15 -3.59 1.41
CA GLY A 23 -29.23 -3.40 2.53
C GLY A 23 -27.87 -4.10 2.39
N ASP A 24 -27.64 -4.84 1.31
CA ASP A 24 -26.35 -5.46 1.05
C ASP A 24 -25.23 -4.44 0.85
N ILE A 25 -23.99 -4.87 1.07
CA ILE A 25 -22.78 -4.08 0.85
C ILE A 25 -21.94 -4.70 -0.26
N LEU A 26 -21.72 -3.94 -1.33
CA LEU A 26 -20.75 -4.27 -2.37
C LEU A 26 -19.41 -3.59 -2.06
N PHE A 27 -18.40 -4.37 -1.69
CA PHE A 27 -17.04 -3.87 -1.48
C PHE A 27 -16.17 -4.16 -2.71
N VAL A 28 -15.57 -3.11 -3.29
CA VAL A 28 -14.67 -3.19 -4.45
C VAL A 28 -13.28 -2.70 -4.03
N ASP A 29 -12.33 -3.64 -3.92
CA ASP A 29 -10.92 -3.31 -3.66
C ASP A 29 -10.23 -2.85 -4.94
N GLU A 30 -9.24 -1.95 -4.82
CA GLU A 30 -8.51 -1.35 -5.94
C GLU A 30 -9.44 -0.81 -7.04
N ILE A 31 -10.48 -0.10 -6.62
CA ILE A 31 -11.55 0.40 -7.51
C ILE A 31 -11.02 1.30 -8.65
N HIS A 32 -9.84 1.93 -8.47
CA HIS A 32 -9.18 2.72 -9.51
C HIS A 32 -8.74 1.90 -10.73
N ARG A 33 -8.76 0.55 -10.62
CA ARG A 33 -8.43 -0.35 -11.72
C ARG A 33 -9.64 -0.71 -12.58
N LEU A 34 -10.81 -0.23 -12.24
CA LEU A 34 -11.97 -0.33 -13.12
C LEU A 34 -11.74 0.51 -14.38
N ASN A 35 -12.04 -0.07 -15.53
CA ASN A 35 -12.01 0.71 -16.76
C ASN A 35 -13.30 1.56 -16.87
N ARG A 36 -13.30 2.51 -17.79
CA ARG A 36 -14.40 3.45 -17.96
C ARG A 36 -15.76 2.80 -18.23
N ALA A 37 -15.78 1.67 -18.94
CA ALA A 37 -17.05 0.97 -19.25
C ALA A 37 -17.73 0.42 -17.98
N TYR A 38 -16.95 0.06 -16.95
CA TYR A 38 -17.51 -0.37 -15.66
C TYR A 38 -17.98 0.82 -14.81
N GLU A 39 -17.24 1.93 -14.87
CA GLU A 39 -17.67 3.16 -14.19
C GLU A 39 -19.03 3.63 -14.73
N GLU A 40 -19.24 3.57 -16.05
CA GLU A 40 -20.50 3.95 -16.70
C GLU A 40 -21.69 3.09 -16.25
N ILE A 41 -21.47 1.84 -15.84
CA ILE A 41 -22.50 0.99 -15.21
C ILE A 41 -22.73 1.38 -13.75
N LEU A 42 -21.66 1.76 -13.03
CA LEU A 42 -21.76 2.13 -11.62
C LEU A 42 -22.49 3.47 -11.41
N TYR A 43 -22.41 4.41 -12.35
CA TYR A 43 -23.03 5.73 -12.18
C TYR A 43 -24.54 5.64 -11.92
N PRO A 44 -25.37 5.04 -12.78
CA PRO A 44 -26.80 4.91 -12.52
C PRO A 44 -27.09 3.95 -11.36
N ALA A 45 -26.26 2.93 -11.16
CA ALA A 45 -26.42 2.03 -10.01
C ALA A 45 -26.25 2.74 -8.67
N MET A 46 -25.36 3.75 -8.58
CA MET A 46 -25.11 4.54 -7.36
C MET A 46 -26.13 5.65 -7.15
N GLU A 47 -26.64 6.28 -8.23
CA GLU A 47 -27.53 7.43 -8.15
C GLU A 47 -29.01 6.99 -8.07
N ASP A 48 -29.42 6.08 -8.98
CA ASP A 48 -30.82 5.74 -9.22
C ASP A 48 -31.18 4.31 -8.77
N TYR A 49 -30.20 3.53 -8.29
CA TYR A 49 -30.37 2.09 -8.03
C TYR A 49 -30.95 1.36 -9.27
N ALA A 50 -30.39 1.65 -10.42
CA ALA A 50 -30.80 1.05 -11.69
C ALA A 50 -29.60 0.87 -12.62
N ILE A 51 -29.72 -0.03 -13.58
CA ILE A 51 -28.76 -0.22 -14.67
C ILE A 51 -29.48 -0.38 -16.00
N ASP A 52 -28.88 0.14 -17.06
CA ASP A 52 -29.35 -0.01 -18.42
C ASP A 52 -28.46 -0.99 -19.18
N ILE A 53 -29.04 -2.08 -19.67
CA ILE A 53 -28.35 -3.09 -20.44
C ILE A 53 -28.78 -2.97 -21.91
N ILE A 54 -27.80 -2.74 -22.79
CA ILE A 54 -28.06 -2.71 -24.23
C ILE A 54 -28.03 -4.14 -24.78
N LEU A 55 -29.19 -4.63 -25.23
CA LEU A 55 -29.34 -5.92 -25.87
C LEU A 55 -29.35 -5.77 -27.40
N GLY A 56 -28.41 -6.48 -28.04
CA GLY A 56 -28.26 -6.44 -29.50
C GLY A 56 -27.19 -5.46 -29.99
N LYS A 57 -27.10 -5.29 -31.30
CA LYS A 57 -26.15 -4.40 -31.98
C LYS A 57 -26.85 -3.58 -33.04
N GLY A 58 -26.41 -2.34 -33.26
CA GLY A 58 -26.90 -1.47 -34.31
C GLY A 58 -28.23 -0.78 -33.98
N PRO A 59 -28.96 -0.24 -35.01
CA PRO A 59 -30.16 0.59 -34.82
C PRO A 59 -31.36 -0.12 -34.19
N SER A 60 -31.35 -1.46 -34.11
CA SER A 60 -32.39 -2.29 -33.48
C SER A 60 -32.00 -2.77 -32.08
N ALA A 61 -30.96 -2.22 -31.47
CA ALA A 61 -30.60 -2.53 -30.10
C ALA A 61 -31.68 -2.01 -29.13
N ASN A 62 -32.12 -2.87 -28.21
CA ASN A 62 -33.09 -2.51 -27.17
C ASN A 62 -32.34 -2.25 -25.87
N SER A 63 -32.72 -1.21 -25.14
CA SER A 63 -32.26 -0.99 -23.76
C SER A 63 -33.20 -1.70 -22.80
N LEU A 64 -32.66 -2.53 -21.93
CA LEU A 64 -33.37 -3.13 -20.81
C LEU A 64 -32.98 -2.37 -19.53
N HIS A 65 -33.96 -1.70 -18.93
CA HIS A 65 -33.82 -1.03 -17.64
C HIS A 65 -34.09 -2.04 -16.53
N LEU A 66 -33.14 -2.21 -15.62
CA LEU A 66 -33.24 -3.09 -14.46
C LEU A 66 -33.13 -2.27 -13.18
N GLU A 67 -34.14 -2.34 -12.33
CA GLU A 67 -34.08 -1.79 -10.98
C GLU A 67 -33.23 -2.68 -10.08
N LEU A 68 -32.42 -2.05 -9.24
CA LEU A 68 -31.58 -2.69 -8.25
C LEU A 68 -32.15 -2.45 -6.85
N PRO A 69 -31.98 -3.39 -5.92
CA PRO A 69 -32.27 -3.13 -4.51
C PRO A 69 -31.33 -2.03 -3.99
N LYS A 70 -31.75 -1.33 -2.95
CA LYS A 70 -30.89 -0.34 -2.29
C LYS A 70 -29.72 -1.04 -1.61
N PHE A 71 -28.52 -0.68 -2.00
CA PHE A 71 -27.27 -1.23 -1.50
C PHE A 71 -26.29 -0.13 -1.14
N THR A 72 -25.21 -0.49 -0.46
CA THR A 72 -24.09 0.40 -0.17
C THR A 72 -22.86 -0.02 -0.98
N LEU A 73 -22.31 0.91 -1.77
CA LEU A 73 -21.01 0.69 -2.44
C LEU A 73 -19.87 1.21 -1.57
N ILE A 74 -18.89 0.37 -1.31
CA ILE A 74 -17.64 0.74 -0.66
C ILE A 74 -16.49 0.48 -1.64
N GLY A 75 -15.80 1.54 -2.05
CA GLY A 75 -14.59 1.46 -2.86
C GLY A 75 -13.34 1.68 -2.02
N ALA A 76 -12.33 0.81 -2.18
CA ALA A 76 -11.01 1.01 -1.61
C ALA A 76 -10.00 1.27 -2.73
N THR A 77 -9.04 2.16 -2.49
CA THR A 77 -7.99 2.49 -3.45
C THR A 77 -6.72 2.96 -2.77
N THR A 78 -5.58 2.56 -3.29
CA THR A 78 -4.27 3.12 -2.96
C THR A 78 -3.94 4.38 -3.75
N ARG A 79 -4.70 4.66 -4.83
CA ARG A 79 -4.44 5.73 -5.80
C ARG A 79 -5.70 6.56 -6.06
N SER A 80 -6.16 7.31 -5.06
CA SER A 80 -7.37 8.14 -5.18
C SER A 80 -7.31 9.15 -6.33
N GLY A 81 -6.13 9.62 -6.71
CA GLY A 81 -5.92 10.51 -7.86
C GLY A 81 -6.16 9.87 -9.23
N GLN A 82 -6.23 8.54 -9.31
CA GLN A 82 -6.54 7.82 -10.55
C GLN A 82 -8.04 7.57 -10.74
N LEU A 83 -8.85 7.79 -9.71
CA LEU A 83 -10.31 7.76 -9.86
C LEU A 83 -10.75 8.93 -10.73
N THR A 84 -11.66 8.66 -11.66
CA THR A 84 -12.27 9.73 -12.44
C THR A 84 -13.06 10.67 -11.52
N ALA A 85 -13.10 11.95 -11.85
CA ALA A 85 -13.88 12.91 -11.08
C ALA A 85 -15.36 12.50 -10.97
N PRO A 86 -16.04 12.05 -12.06
CA PRO A 86 -17.42 11.60 -11.98
C PRO A 86 -17.65 10.43 -11.01
N LEU A 87 -16.75 9.45 -10.94
CA LEU A 87 -16.87 8.35 -9.99
C LEU A 87 -16.65 8.82 -8.55
N ARG A 88 -15.59 9.60 -8.33
CA ARG A 88 -15.25 10.11 -7.00
C ARG A 88 -16.36 10.98 -6.40
N ASP A 89 -16.98 11.84 -7.22
CA ASP A 89 -18.00 12.80 -6.76
C ASP A 89 -19.33 12.11 -6.39
N ARG A 90 -19.52 10.85 -6.83
CA ARG A 90 -20.68 10.03 -6.46
C ARG A 90 -20.55 9.32 -5.11
N PHE A 91 -19.33 9.24 -4.56
CA PHE A 91 -19.15 8.76 -3.21
C PHE A 91 -19.51 9.87 -2.22
N GLY A 92 -20.53 9.65 -1.39
CA GLY A 92 -20.99 10.62 -0.39
C GLY A 92 -20.00 10.80 0.77
N VAL A 93 -19.12 9.80 1.01
CA VAL A 93 -18.12 9.84 2.09
C VAL A 93 -16.78 9.38 1.56
N THR A 94 -15.76 10.20 1.77
CA THR A 94 -14.36 9.84 1.47
C THR A 94 -13.56 9.79 2.77
N LEU A 95 -12.98 8.64 3.06
CA LEU A 95 -12.16 8.41 4.24
C LEU A 95 -10.71 8.19 3.82
N ARG A 96 -9.78 8.84 4.51
CA ARG A 96 -8.35 8.59 4.34
C ARG A 96 -7.85 7.77 5.52
N LEU A 97 -7.32 6.60 5.24
CA LEU A 97 -6.66 5.77 6.24
C LEU A 97 -5.21 6.25 6.43
N GLU A 98 -4.83 6.47 7.67
CA GLU A 98 -3.47 6.82 8.04
C GLU A 98 -2.68 5.58 8.46
N LEU A 99 -1.36 5.71 8.51
CA LEU A 99 -0.51 4.65 9.06
C LEU A 99 -0.75 4.53 10.56
N TYR A 100 -0.69 3.31 11.05
CA TYR A 100 -0.79 3.01 12.46
C TYR A 100 0.45 3.49 13.22
N THR A 101 0.24 3.96 14.44
CA THR A 101 1.32 4.25 15.40
C THR A 101 1.97 2.95 15.89
N VAL A 102 3.15 3.06 16.46
CA VAL A 102 3.85 1.89 17.03
C VAL A 102 3.02 1.22 18.13
N ASP A 103 2.31 1.98 18.97
CA ASP A 103 1.49 1.39 20.04
C ASP A 103 0.25 0.67 19.49
N GLU A 104 -0.40 1.21 18.48
CA GLU A 104 -1.51 0.53 17.79
C GLU A 104 -1.05 -0.76 17.11
N LEU A 105 0.09 -0.71 16.40
CA LEU A 105 0.67 -1.92 15.79
C LEU A 105 1.10 -2.94 16.83
N ARG A 106 1.66 -2.51 17.97
CA ARG A 106 1.99 -3.41 19.08
C ARG A 106 0.76 -4.20 19.53
N ARG A 107 -0.38 -3.52 19.75
CA ARG A 107 -1.64 -4.18 20.12
C ARG A 107 -2.12 -5.17 19.06
N ILE A 108 -1.94 -4.83 17.78
CA ILE A 108 -2.27 -5.73 16.67
C ILE A 108 -1.35 -6.96 16.68
N VAL A 109 -0.05 -6.77 16.92
CA VAL A 109 0.94 -7.85 17.00
C VAL A 109 0.63 -8.77 18.17
N GLU A 110 0.39 -8.23 19.37
CA GLU A 110 0.02 -9.00 20.58
C GLU A 110 -1.25 -9.84 20.33
N ARG A 111 -2.32 -9.20 19.82
CA ARG A 111 -3.56 -9.93 19.46
C ARG A 111 -3.32 -11.02 18.42
N SER A 112 -2.49 -10.74 17.42
CA SER A 112 -2.20 -11.73 16.38
C SER A 112 -1.35 -12.88 16.91
N ALA A 113 -0.45 -12.62 17.86
CA ALA A 113 0.32 -13.62 18.56
C ALA A 113 -0.59 -14.54 19.38
N ASP A 114 -1.52 -13.99 20.14
CA ASP A 114 -2.53 -14.75 20.91
C ASP A 114 -3.33 -15.69 19.99
N ILE A 115 -3.85 -15.18 18.86
CA ILE A 115 -4.63 -15.98 17.90
C ILE A 115 -3.79 -17.12 17.29
N LEU A 116 -2.50 -16.89 17.10
CA LEU A 116 -1.58 -17.84 16.49
C LEU A 116 -0.90 -18.76 17.51
N GLY A 117 -1.18 -18.59 18.81
CA GLY A 117 -0.55 -19.36 19.88
C GLY A 117 0.96 -19.11 19.97
N ILE A 118 1.39 -17.86 19.82
CA ILE A 118 2.79 -17.43 19.85
C ILE A 118 3.05 -16.73 21.17
N ASP A 119 4.00 -17.23 21.95
CA ASP A 119 4.46 -16.55 23.15
C ASP A 119 5.32 -15.34 22.79
N ILE A 120 4.88 -14.15 23.21
CA ILE A 120 5.55 -12.90 22.91
C ILE A 120 5.55 -11.96 24.13
N GLU A 121 6.69 -11.39 24.42
CA GLU A 121 6.80 -10.31 25.40
C GLU A 121 6.40 -8.96 24.78
N ARG A 122 5.92 -8.05 25.64
CA ARG A 122 5.54 -6.70 25.21
C ARG A 122 6.64 -5.99 24.42
N ASP A 123 7.88 -6.07 24.89
CA ASP A 123 9.02 -5.40 24.25
C ASP A 123 9.40 -6.05 22.91
N GLY A 124 9.19 -7.36 22.77
CA GLY A 124 9.29 -8.06 21.49
C GLY A 124 8.22 -7.60 20.49
N ALA A 125 6.98 -7.40 20.96
CA ALA A 125 5.90 -6.86 20.15
C ALA A 125 6.18 -5.40 19.71
N VAL A 126 6.73 -4.56 20.61
CA VAL A 126 7.17 -3.19 20.28
C VAL A 126 8.27 -3.21 19.22
N GLU A 127 9.25 -4.10 19.33
CA GLU A 127 10.35 -4.21 18.36
C GLU A 127 9.84 -4.57 16.96
N ILE A 128 8.89 -5.50 16.86
CA ILE A 128 8.24 -5.84 15.58
C ILE A 128 7.43 -4.65 15.06
N ALA A 129 6.62 -4.02 15.91
CA ALA A 129 5.76 -2.90 15.54
C ALA A 129 6.55 -1.70 15.02
N SER A 130 7.66 -1.34 15.68
CA SER A 130 8.50 -0.20 15.32
C SER A 130 9.12 -0.29 13.92
N ARG A 131 9.40 -1.53 13.44
CA ARG A 131 9.96 -1.78 12.11
C ARG A 131 8.91 -2.10 11.05
N SER A 132 7.62 -2.06 11.40
CA SER A 132 6.51 -2.49 10.52
C SER A 132 5.94 -1.38 9.63
N ARG A 133 6.60 -0.25 9.53
CA ARG A 133 6.24 0.86 8.62
C ARG A 133 4.79 1.34 8.75
N GLY A 134 4.22 1.31 9.96
CA GLY A 134 2.83 1.72 10.18
C GLY A 134 1.77 0.79 9.58
N THR A 135 2.13 -0.42 9.13
CA THR A 135 1.25 -1.29 8.33
C THR A 135 0.98 -2.62 9.03
N PRO A 136 -0.28 -2.96 9.38
CA PRO A 136 -0.64 -4.23 10.02
C PRO A 136 -0.24 -5.47 9.20
N ARG A 137 -0.35 -5.41 7.88
CA ARG A 137 0.07 -6.51 6.98
C ARG A 137 1.56 -6.82 7.13
N ILE A 138 2.40 -5.78 7.21
CA ILE A 138 3.85 -5.93 7.40
C ILE A 138 4.12 -6.45 8.81
N ALA A 139 3.48 -5.91 9.84
CA ALA A 139 3.62 -6.35 11.23
C ALA A 139 3.30 -7.84 11.39
N ASN A 140 2.19 -8.30 10.85
CA ASN A 140 1.79 -9.71 10.89
C ASN A 140 2.74 -10.62 10.08
N ARG A 141 3.28 -10.13 8.98
CA ARG A 141 4.30 -10.87 8.21
C ARG A 141 5.59 -11.01 9.01
N MET A 142 6.03 -9.93 9.65
CA MET A 142 7.23 -9.94 10.51
C MET A 142 7.03 -10.84 11.73
N LEU A 143 5.89 -10.75 12.41
CA LEU A 143 5.55 -11.62 13.54
C LEU A 143 5.73 -13.10 13.20
N ARG A 144 5.20 -13.55 12.06
CA ARG A 144 5.35 -14.95 11.62
C ARG A 144 6.82 -15.33 11.38
N ARG A 145 7.61 -14.46 10.79
CA ARG A 145 9.04 -14.69 10.54
C ARG A 145 9.86 -14.73 11.83
N VAL A 146 9.56 -13.80 12.73
CA VAL A 146 10.21 -13.76 14.05
C VAL A 146 9.83 -15.00 14.88
N ARG A 147 8.57 -15.46 14.82
CA ARG A 147 8.15 -16.73 15.42
C ARG A 147 8.98 -17.91 14.93
N ASP A 148 9.10 -18.05 13.60
CA ASP A 148 9.86 -19.16 13.01
C ASP A 148 11.33 -19.12 13.48
N PHE A 149 11.88 -17.92 13.63
CA PHE A 149 13.23 -17.73 14.18
C PHE A 149 13.30 -18.11 15.67
N ALA A 150 12.33 -17.66 16.48
CA ALA A 150 12.27 -17.96 17.91
C ALA A 150 12.18 -19.48 18.17
N GLN A 151 11.36 -20.18 17.39
CA GLN A 151 11.19 -21.64 17.50
C GLN A 151 12.45 -22.44 17.13
N VAL A 152 13.26 -21.93 16.20
CA VAL A 152 14.46 -22.65 15.73
C VAL A 152 15.72 -22.26 16.48
N ARG A 153 15.83 -21.01 16.97
CA ARG A 153 17.06 -20.43 17.51
C ARG A 153 16.98 -19.98 18.96
N ALA A 154 15.78 -20.01 19.55
CA ALA A 154 15.52 -19.66 20.93
C ALA A 154 14.57 -20.71 21.55
N ASP A 155 13.97 -20.40 22.69
CA ASP A 155 13.04 -21.25 23.45
C ASP A 155 11.57 -21.13 23.00
N GLY A 156 11.31 -20.48 21.88
CA GLY A 156 9.98 -20.29 21.32
C GLY A 156 9.30 -18.99 21.74
N VAL A 157 9.87 -18.25 22.72
CA VAL A 157 9.34 -16.96 23.18
C VAL A 157 9.95 -15.81 22.39
N ILE A 158 9.12 -14.88 21.95
CA ILE A 158 9.59 -13.67 21.25
C ILE A 158 9.88 -12.57 22.29
N THR A 159 11.11 -12.52 22.75
CA THR A 159 11.64 -11.41 23.53
C THR A 159 12.09 -10.27 22.60
N LYS A 160 12.46 -9.11 23.18
CA LYS A 160 13.05 -8.00 22.42
C LYS A 160 14.30 -8.41 21.65
N ASP A 161 15.21 -9.13 22.30
CA ASP A 161 16.48 -9.53 21.71
C ASP A 161 16.28 -10.55 20.57
N VAL A 162 15.36 -11.49 20.75
CA VAL A 162 14.97 -12.45 19.71
C VAL A 162 14.35 -11.72 18.50
N ALA A 163 13.47 -10.76 18.74
CA ALA A 163 12.87 -9.95 17.68
C ALA A 163 13.92 -9.12 16.93
N ASP A 164 14.81 -8.43 17.65
CA ASP A 164 15.88 -7.64 17.05
C ASP A 164 16.83 -8.50 16.21
N MET A 165 17.26 -9.65 16.74
CA MET A 165 18.14 -10.57 16.03
C MET A 165 17.48 -11.13 14.77
N ALA A 166 16.22 -11.54 14.87
CA ALA A 166 15.47 -12.07 13.73
C ALA A 166 15.28 -11.02 12.64
N LEU A 167 14.84 -9.81 12.99
CA LEU A 167 14.62 -8.72 12.04
C LEU A 167 15.93 -8.25 11.39
N SER A 168 17.03 -8.23 12.15
CA SER A 168 18.36 -7.93 11.60
C SER A 168 18.82 -8.98 10.58
N ARG A 169 18.53 -10.26 10.80
CA ARG A 169 18.79 -11.33 9.82
C ARG A 169 17.88 -11.27 8.60
N LEU A 170 16.70 -10.70 8.73
CA LEU A 170 15.80 -10.38 7.62
C LEU A 170 16.20 -9.08 6.91
N GLU A 171 17.33 -8.49 7.28
CA GLU A 171 17.86 -7.24 6.75
C GLU A 171 16.93 -6.04 6.94
N VAL A 172 16.04 -6.08 7.93
CA VAL A 172 15.17 -4.96 8.32
C VAL A 172 15.84 -4.20 9.44
N ASP A 173 16.20 -2.95 9.20
CA ASP A 173 16.87 -2.10 10.17
C ASP A 173 15.92 -1.46 11.20
N LYS A 174 16.46 -0.67 12.13
CA LYS A 174 15.68 0.01 13.19
C LYS A 174 14.63 0.98 12.68
N SER A 175 14.79 1.51 11.47
CA SER A 175 13.83 2.38 10.80
C SER A 175 12.84 1.60 9.91
N GLY A 176 12.90 0.27 9.91
CA GLY A 176 12.07 -0.57 9.05
C GLY A 176 12.51 -0.58 7.58
N LEU A 177 13.71 -0.09 7.26
CA LEU A 177 14.25 -0.17 5.90
C LEU A 177 14.79 -1.57 5.63
N ASP A 178 14.43 -2.14 4.50
CA ASP A 178 14.96 -3.42 4.03
C ASP A 178 16.21 -3.24 3.14
N ALA A 179 16.72 -4.34 2.61
CA ALA A 179 17.91 -4.32 1.76
C ALA A 179 17.71 -3.48 0.49
N LEU A 180 16.51 -3.52 -0.11
CA LEU A 180 16.23 -2.77 -1.34
C LEU A 180 16.09 -1.28 -1.08
N ASP A 181 15.44 -0.86 0.02
CA ASP A 181 15.40 0.55 0.43
C ASP A 181 16.81 1.12 0.56
N ARG A 182 17.66 0.41 1.33
CA ARG A 182 19.05 0.86 1.54
C ARG A 182 19.85 0.87 0.24
N ARG A 183 19.64 -0.12 -0.65
CA ARG A 183 20.28 -0.15 -1.98
C ARG A 183 19.82 1.02 -2.83
N MET A 184 18.52 1.33 -2.84
CA MET A 184 17.95 2.47 -3.54
C MET A 184 18.58 3.79 -3.06
N LEU A 185 18.58 4.02 -1.76
CA LEU A 185 19.13 5.24 -1.16
C LEU A 185 20.65 5.38 -1.39
N ARG A 186 21.41 4.29 -1.24
CA ARG A 186 22.86 4.26 -1.53
C ARG A 186 23.16 4.56 -2.99
N SER A 187 22.41 3.97 -3.91
CA SER A 187 22.59 4.20 -5.34
C SER A 187 22.39 5.67 -5.72
N ILE A 188 21.42 6.36 -5.11
CA ILE A 188 21.23 7.79 -5.32
C ILE A 188 22.44 8.59 -4.81
N ILE A 189 23.03 8.21 -3.69
CA ILE A 189 24.23 8.87 -3.15
C ILE A 189 25.45 8.60 -4.05
N GLU A 190 25.73 7.34 -4.34
CA GLU A 190 26.98 6.89 -4.95
C GLU A 190 27.07 7.24 -6.43
N PHE A 191 25.98 7.07 -7.18
CA PHE A 191 25.97 7.26 -8.63
C PHE A 191 25.45 8.63 -9.08
N TYR A 192 24.67 9.31 -8.22
CA TYR A 192 23.99 10.56 -8.59
C TYR A 192 24.25 11.69 -7.58
N ASN A 193 25.29 11.57 -6.75
CA ASN A 193 25.69 12.60 -5.77
C ASN A 193 24.53 13.10 -4.88
N GLY A 194 23.63 12.20 -4.48
CA GLY A 194 22.45 12.52 -3.67
C GLY A 194 21.21 12.95 -4.47
N GLY A 195 21.30 12.97 -5.80
CA GLY A 195 20.23 13.30 -6.72
C GLY A 195 20.35 14.72 -7.34
N PRO A 196 19.41 15.14 -8.19
CA PRO A 196 18.18 14.43 -8.58
C PRO A 196 18.39 13.31 -9.61
N VAL A 197 17.66 12.21 -9.48
CA VAL A 197 17.66 11.09 -10.44
C VAL A 197 16.22 10.72 -10.85
N GLY A 198 16.01 10.44 -12.13
CA GLY A 198 14.73 9.97 -12.66
C GLY A 198 14.39 8.56 -12.19
N LEU A 199 13.07 8.23 -12.11
CA LEU A 199 12.60 6.93 -11.65
C LEU A 199 13.13 5.78 -12.50
N GLU A 200 12.99 5.87 -13.83
CA GLU A 200 13.43 4.84 -14.77
C GLU A 200 14.95 4.62 -14.71
N THR A 201 15.72 5.70 -14.57
CA THR A 201 17.17 5.61 -14.44
C THR A 201 17.57 4.91 -13.15
N LEU A 202 16.90 5.25 -12.04
CA LEU A 202 17.15 4.62 -10.75
C LEU A 202 16.75 3.14 -10.77
N ALA A 203 15.60 2.80 -11.34
CA ALA A 203 15.10 1.45 -11.51
C ALA A 203 16.11 0.58 -12.30
N ALA A 204 16.59 1.09 -13.43
CA ALA A 204 17.61 0.42 -14.22
C ALA A 204 18.93 0.24 -13.43
N THR A 205 19.35 1.25 -12.65
CA THR A 205 20.60 1.20 -11.87
C THR A 205 20.57 0.08 -10.82
N ILE A 206 19.42 -0.12 -10.18
CA ILE A 206 19.29 -1.14 -9.12
C ILE A 206 18.67 -2.45 -9.62
N ASN A 207 18.42 -2.56 -10.93
CA ASN A 207 17.79 -3.70 -11.59
C ASN A 207 16.45 -4.10 -10.92
N GLU A 208 15.53 -3.12 -10.85
CA GLU A 208 14.19 -3.28 -10.28
C GLU A 208 13.16 -2.64 -11.21
N ASP A 209 11.91 -3.03 -11.09
CA ASP A 209 10.81 -2.42 -11.84
C ASP A 209 10.48 -1.01 -11.31
N SER A 210 10.30 -0.05 -12.21
CA SER A 210 10.03 1.35 -11.84
C SER A 210 8.71 1.52 -11.10
N VAL A 211 7.67 0.78 -11.50
CA VAL A 211 6.36 0.79 -10.82
C VAL A 211 6.49 0.24 -9.39
N THR A 212 7.29 -0.82 -9.22
CA THR A 212 7.57 -1.38 -7.89
C THR A 212 8.27 -0.35 -7.00
N LEU A 213 9.24 0.40 -7.52
CA LEU A 213 9.89 1.46 -6.74
C LEU A 213 8.91 2.56 -6.35
N GLU A 214 8.08 3.02 -7.29
CA GLU A 214 7.13 4.11 -7.05
C GLU A 214 5.99 3.72 -6.09
N ASP A 215 5.48 2.49 -6.20
CA ASP A 215 4.30 2.08 -5.46
C ASP A 215 4.59 1.45 -4.10
N VAL A 216 5.73 0.79 -3.97
CA VAL A 216 6.04 -0.03 -2.77
C VAL A 216 7.09 0.63 -1.87
N TYR A 217 8.16 1.19 -2.45
CA TYR A 217 9.31 1.68 -1.69
C TYR A 217 9.28 3.18 -1.47
N GLU A 218 9.08 3.96 -2.52
CA GLU A 218 9.12 5.43 -2.48
C GLU A 218 8.15 6.04 -1.45
N PRO A 219 6.89 5.59 -1.30
CA PRO A 219 5.94 6.21 -0.38
C PRO A 219 6.42 6.23 1.07
N TYR A 220 6.99 5.12 1.54
CA TYR A 220 7.52 5.05 2.90
C TYR A 220 8.76 5.93 3.08
N LEU A 221 9.67 5.91 2.12
CA LEU A 221 10.90 6.71 2.15
C LEU A 221 10.60 8.22 2.14
N LEU A 222 9.61 8.65 1.34
CA LEU A 222 9.12 10.04 1.31
C LEU A 222 8.51 10.45 2.65
N GLN A 223 7.60 9.61 3.18
CA GLN A 223 6.90 9.90 4.43
C GLN A 223 7.85 9.96 5.63
N GLN A 224 8.85 9.09 5.64
CA GLN A 224 9.88 9.08 6.68
C GLN A 224 10.95 10.16 6.49
N GLY A 225 10.90 10.89 5.39
CA GLY A 225 11.85 11.96 5.08
C GLY A 225 13.26 11.46 4.74
N PHE A 226 13.41 10.25 4.24
CA PHE A 226 14.67 9.76 3.66
C PHE A 226 14.85 10.24 2.22
N LEU A 227 13.75 10.44 1.52
CA LEU A 227 13.71 10.83 0.11
C LEU A 227 12.87 12.09 -0.05
N THR A 228 13.19 12.91 -1.06
CA THR A 228 12.35 14.00 -1.54
C THR A 228 12.13 13.86 -3.03
N ARG A 229 10.95 14.28 -3.49
CA ARG A 229 10.58 14.29 -4.92
C ARG A 229 10.62 15.72 -5.44
N THR A 230 11.42 15.97 -6.47
CA THR A 230 11.52 17.25 -7.13
C THR A 230 11.04 17.13 -8.59
N PRO A 231 10.78 18.23 -9.31
CA PRO A 231 10.45 18.17 -10.75
C PRO A 231 11.53 17.49 -11.60
N ARG A 232 12.78 17.47 -11.13
CA ARG A 232 13.92 16.85 -11.83
C ARG A 232 14.13 15.39 -11.46
N GLY A 233 13.50 14.89 -10.40
CA GLY A 233 13.66 13.51 -9.92
C GLY A 233 13.74 13.40 -8.41
N ARG A 234 14.25 12.25 -7.94
CA ARG A 234 14.39 11.86 -6.53
C ARG A 234 15.72 12.32 -5.99
N CYS A 235 15.71 12.89 -4.79
CA CYS A 235 16.90 13.29 -4.04
C CYS A 235 16.85 12.67 -2.64
N VAL A 236 17.99 12.24 -2.13
CA VAL A 236 18.09 11.86 -0.73
C VAL A 236 18.17 13.08 0.17
N THR A 237 17.80 12.92 1.44
CA THR A 237 17.86 13.98 2.43
C THR A 237 19.09 13.82 3.33
N ARG A 238 19.37 14.84 4.15
CA ARG A 238 20.41 14.76 5.20
C ARG A 238 20.19 13.56 6.12
N LYS A 239 18.93 13.27 6.48
CA LYS A 239 18.56 12.11 7.30
C LYS A 239 19.06 10.80 6.69
N THR A 240 19.08 10.68 5.37
CA THR A 240 19.57 9.48 4.67
C THR A 240 21.07 9.30 4.86
N TYR A 241 21.85 10.36 4.73
CA TYR A 241 23.29 10.32 4.98
C TYR A 241 23.60 9.92 6.41
N GLU A 242 22.91 10.54 7.37
CA GLU A 242 23.05 10.23 8.80
C GLU A 242 22.68 8.77 9.09
N HIS A 243 21.57 8.28 8.53
CA HIS A 243 21.10 6.91 8.72
C HIS A 243 22.03 5.86 8.14
N LEU A 244 22.58 6.11 6.95
CA LEU A 244 23.51 5.20 6.28
C LEU A 244 24.95 5.31 6.78
N GLY A 245 25.25 6.28 7.66
CA GLY A 245 26.60 6.55 8.15
C GLY A 245 27.56 7.05 7.08
N ILE A 246 27.03 7.73 6.03
CA ILE A 246 27.80 8.26 4.91
C ILE A 246 28.00 9.75 5.16
N GLN A 247 29.25 10.24 5.04
CA GLN A 247 29.51 11.67 5.08
C GLN A 247 28.97 12.35 3.79
N GLN A 248 28.18 13.40 3.97
CA GLN A 248 27.76 14.23 2.85
C GLN A 248 28.99 14.98 2.34
N LEU A 249 29.47 14.65 1.16
CA LEU A 249 30.55 15.37 0.50
C LEU A 249 30.08 16.80 0.21
N GLY A 250 30.70 17.76 0.91
CA GLY A 250 30.51 19.20 0.95
C GLY A 250 29.53 19.85 -0.04
N GLN A 251 28.44 20.39 0.51
CA GLN A 251 28.05 21.73 0.06
C GLN A 251 29.12 22.68 0.63
N GLN A 252 29.98 23.21 -0.24
CA GLN A 252 30.69 24.44 0.08
C GLN A 252 29.60 25.48 0.40
N GLU A 253 29.57 25.94 1.64
CA GLU A 253 28.89 27.17 2.03
C GLU A 253 29.41 28.24 1.07
N ILE A 254 28.61 28.64 0.11
CA ILE A 254 28.85 29.89 -0.62
C ILE A 254 28.37 30.95 0.35
N ASP A 255 29.29 31.44 1.16
CA ASP A 255 29.12 32.70 1.88
C ASP A 255 28.92 33.80 0.82
N ILE A 256 27.69 34.37 0.77
CA ILE A 256 27.33 35.60 0.08
C ILE A 256 27.11 36.68 1.12
#